data_0a5a19e7584ca7a0e6c9fecdc7e431d4
#
_entry.id   0a5a19e7584ca7a0e6c9fecdc7e431d4
#
_cell.length_a   1.000
_cell.length_b   1.000
_cell.length_c   1.000
_cell.angle_alpha   90.00
_cell.angle_beta   90.00
_cell.angle_gamma   90.00
#
_symmetry.space_group_name_H-M   'P 1'
#
loop_
_entity.id
_entity.type
_entity.pdbx_description
1 polymer ?
#
loop_
_entity_poly.entity_id
_entity_poly.type
_entity_poly.pdbx_seq_one_letter_code
_entity_poly.pdbx_strand_id
1 'polypeptide(L)'
;VHSLRAPAESVKVIRNWTHLPQAPKSDASATRLRLGWGADEVIVLHSGNMGKKQGLENVVEAAKHAEADGSAVKFVLMGDGNQRESLVQKAGGTSRLSFVDSLPQEDFQAALHAADVLLVNELPGVKDMSVPSKLTSYFTSGRPVIAATDPGSVTAHEIEASGAGLRVDAGDPRALIRAAESLAANPELARELGANGLQFRNETLSKTAAIAHYDDFILTLAESRGR
;
A
#
# COMPACT_ATOMS: atom_id res chain seq x y z
N VAL A 1 -21.63 7.47 -9.68
CA VAL A 1 -23.10 7.18 -9.70
C VAL A 1 -23.86 8.40 -10.15
N HIS A 2 -23.66 9.58 -9.53
CA HIS A 2 -24.38 10.82 -9.95
C HIS A 2 -24.12 11.22 -11.40
N SER A 3 -22.92 10.98 -11.92
CA SER A 3 -22.59 11.29 -13.32
C SER A 3 -23.28 10.37 -14.34
N LEU A 4 -23.66 9.16 -13.93
CA LEU A 4 -24.31 8.16 -14.79
C LEU A 4 -25.84 8.24 -14.76
N ARG A 5 -26.43 9.14 -13.98
CA ARG A 5 -27.88 9.28 -13.77
C ARG A 5 -28.59 7.98 -13.37
N ALA A 6 -27.86 7.02 -12.82
CA ALA A 6 -28.41 5.76 -12.33
C ALA A 6 -28.85 5.93 -10.88
N PRO A 7 -29.99 5.38 -10.45
CA PRO A 7 -30.34 5.31 -9.04
C PRO A 7 -29.27 4.60 -8.23
N ALA A 8 -28.92 5.09 -7.04
CA ALA A 8 -27.85 4.53 -6.23
C ALA A 8 -28.09 3.05 -5.90
N GLU A 9 -29.34 2.66 -5.70
CA GLU A 9 -29.79 1.29 -5.42
C GLU A 9 -29.61 0.35 -6.62
N SER A 10 -29.49 0.87 -7.83
CA SER A 10 -29.26 0.06 -9.04
C SER A 10 -27.77 -0.18 -9.35
N VAL A 11 -26.86 0.33 -8.50
CA VAL A 11 -25.42 0.22 -8.69
C VAL A 11 -24.80 -0.51 -7.51
N LYS A 12 -24.19 -1.66 -7.77
CA LYS A 12 -23.43 -2.42 -6.77
C LYS A 12 -21.93 -2.33 -7.09
N VAL A 13 -21.15 -1.96 -6.10
CA VAL A 13 -19.68 -1.98 -6.21
C VAL A 13 -19.18 -3.35 -5.80
N ILE A 14 -18.55 -4.07 -6.71
CA ILE A 14 -17.89 -5.33 -6.44
C ILE A 14 -16.39 -5.10 -6.56
N ARG A 15 -15.65 -5.35 -5.46
CA ARG A 15 -14.21 -5.15 -5.42
C ARG A 15 -13.50 -6.18 -6.29
N ASN A 16 -12.42 -5.73 -6.92
CA ASN A 16 -11.52 -6.64 -7.62
C ASN A 16 -10.77 -7.54 -6.60
N TRP A 17 -10.29 -8.70 -7.05
CA TRP A 17 -9.58 -9.65 -6.20
C TRP A 17 -8.10 -9.71 -6.54
N THR A 18 -7.29 -10.17 -5.58
CA THR A 18 -5.87 -10.43 -5.79
C THR A 18 -5.65 -11.78 -6.48
N HIS A 19 -4.73 -11.80 -7.45
CA HIS A 19 -4.26 -13.02 -8.09
C HIS A 19 -3.02 -13.60 -7.38
N LEU A 20 -2.43 -12.85 -6.44
CA LEU A 20 -1.26 -13.32 -5.73
C LEU A 20 -1.66 -14.39 -4.71
N PRO A 21 -1.03 -15.58 -4.77
CA PRO A 21 -1.16 -16.53 -3.68
C PRO A 21 -0.58 -15.93 -2.41
N GLN A 22 -0.99 -16.45 -1.27
CA GLN A 22 -0.33 -16.11 -0.01
C GLN A 22 1.16 -16.47 -0.13
N ALA A 23 2.04 -15.51 0.16
CA ALA A 23 3.47 -15.74 0.02
C ALA A 23 3.91 -16.91 0.89
N PRO A 24 4.73 -17.84 0.37
CA PRO A 24 5.40 -18.81 1.23
C PRO A 24 6.22 -18.01 2.28
N LYS A 25 6.34 -18.57 3.48
CA LYS A 25 7.19 -17.95 4.52
C LYS A 25 8.61 -17.87 3.99
N SER A 26 9.01 -16.67 3.56
CA SER A 26 10.39 -16.38 3.16
C SER A 26 11.19 -15.99 4.39
N ASP A 27 12.47 -16.29 4.39
CA ASP A 27 13.40 -15.77 5.39
C ASP A 27 13.59 -14.26 5.15
N ALA A 28 12.95 -13.47 6.01
CA ALA A 28 13.00 -12.01 5.95
C ALA A 28 14.43 -11.49 6.10
N SER A 29 15.24 -12.12 6.96
CA SER A 29 16.62 -11.71 7.21
C SER A 29 17.52 -11.95 6.00
N ALA A 30 17.38 -13.10 5.35
CA ALA A 30 18.10 -13.40 4.11
C ALA A 30 17.67 -12.45 2.97
N THR A 31 16.38 -12.12 2.88
CA THR A 31 15.87 -11.16 1.88
C THR A 31 16.40 -9.75 2.14
N ARG A 32 16.40 -9.28 3.40
CA ARG A 32 16.97 -7.98 3.78
C ARG A 32 18.45 -7.89 3.40
N LEU A 33 19.24 -8.92 3.74
CA LEU A 33 20.66 -8.97 3.38
C LEU A 33 20.88 -8.88 1.86
N ARG A 34 20.11 -9.62 1.08
CA ARG A 34 20.18 -9.62 -0.38
C ARG A 34 19.83 -8.27 -1.00
N LEU A 35 18.87 -7.55 -0.39
CA LEU A 35 18.41 -6.23 -0.84
C LEU A 35 19.23 -5.07 -0.25
N GLY A 36 20.23 -5.34 0.59
CA GLY A 36 21.06 -4.32 1.23
C GLY A 36 20.31 -3.51 2.29
N TRP A 37 19.30 -4.13 2.94
CA TRP A 37 18.56 -3.51 4.03
C TRP A 37 19.18 -3.89 5.38
N GLY A 38 19.58 -2.88 6.15
CA GLY A 38 20.21 -3.10 7.46
C GLY A 38 19.26 -3.76 8.46
N ALA A 39 19.83 -4.52 9.39
CA ALA A 39 19.03 -5.19 10.44
C ALA A 39 18.35 -4.17 11.37
N ASP A 40 19.01 -3.05 11.63
CA ASP A 40 18.55 -1.99 12.53
C ASP A 40 17.76 -0.88 11.79
N GLU A 41 17.56 -1.00 10.48
CA GLU A 41 16.78 -0.06 9.69
C GLU A 41 15.28 -0.41 9.74
N VAL A 42 14.44 0.60 9.86
CA VAL A 42 12.98 0.49 9.70
C VAL A 42 12.64 0.69 8.23
N ILE A 43 12.38 -0.40 7.52
CA ILE A 43 12.16 -0.37 6.07
C ILE A 43 10.71 -0.02 5.74
N VAL A 44 10.52 1.12 5.09
CA VAL A 44 9.26 1.60 4.55
C VAL A 44 9.28 1.44 3.03
N LEU A 45 8.55 0.44 2.51
CA LEU A 45 8.61 0.03 1.12
C LEU A 45 7.40 0.53 0.32
N HIS A 46 7.65 1.36 -0.69
CA HIS A 46 6.71 1.63 -1.77
C HIS A 46 7.04 0.74 -2.97
N SER A 47 6.05 0.07 -3.54
CA SER A 47 6.25 -0.75 -4.73
C SER A 47 5.30 -0.37 -5.87
N GLY A 48 5.79 -0.43 -7.10
CA GLY A 48 5.03 -0.24 -8.33
C GLY A 48 5.42 0.99 -9.13
N ASN A 49 4.44 1.58 -9.84
CA ASN A 49 4.67 2.70 -10.73
C ASN A 49 5.11 3.97 -9.97
N MET A 50 6.20 4.58 -10.44
CA MET A 50 6.69 5.88 -9.97
C MET A 50 6.19 6.99 -10.90
N GLY A 51 4.87 7.21 -10.90
CA GLY A 51 4.23 8.23 -11.71
C GLY A 51 3.90 9.50 -10.93
N LYS A 52 3.52 10.55 -11.65
CA LYS A 52 3.24 11.87 -11.05
C LYS A 52 2.15 11.84 -9.97
N LYS A 53 1.10 11.02 -10.15
CA LYS A 53 -0.03 10.93 -9.21
C LYS A 53 0.36 10.32 -7.85
N GLN A 54 1.47 9.59 -7.79
CA GLN A 54 1.98 9.01 -6.55
C GLN A 54 2.65 10.05 -5.65
N GLY A 55 3.04 11.22 -6.16
CA GLY A 55 3.62 12.30 -5.35
C GLY A 55 4.85 11.88 -4.54
N LEU A 56 5.70 11.01 -5.11
CA LEU A 56 6.83 10.40 -4.39
C LEU A 56 7.93 11.38 -3.98
N GLU A 57 7.87 12.62 -4.43
CA GLU A 57 8.68 13.71 -3.89
C GLU A 57 8.50 13.86 -2.37
N ASN A 58 7.29 13.61 -1.85
CA ASN A 58 7.03 13.57 -0.42
C ASN A 58 7.92 12.53 0.29
N VAL A 59 8.13 11.37 -0.33
CA VAL A 59 8.97 10.30 0.20
C VAL A 59 10.45 10.69 0.15
N VAL A 60 10.86 11.38 -0.91
CA VAL A 60 12.24 11.93 -1.02
C VAL A 60 12.52 12.91 0.11
N GLU A 61 11.61 13.83 0.37
CA GLU A 61 11.76 14.80 1.47
C GLU A 61 11.69 14.11 2.85
N ALA A 62 10.84 13.10 3.01
CA ALA A 62 10.83 12.29 4.23
C ALA A 62 12.20 11.61 4.48
N ALA A 63 12.81 11.05 3.44
CA ALA A 63 14.11 10.41 3.57
C ALA A 63 15.22 11.40 3.98
N LYS A 64 15.24 12.60 3.39
CA LYS A 64 16.19 13.66 3.78
C LYS A 64 16.00 14.10 5.23
N HIS A 65 14.76 14.27 5.66
CA HIS A 65 14.47 14.56 7.07
C HIS A 65 14.90 13.42 7.99
N ALA A 66 14.61 12.16 7.61
CA ALA A 66 15.05 11.01 8.40
C ALA A 66 16.57 10.95 8.58
N GLU A 67 17.33 11.29 7.52
CA GLU A 67 18.78 11.38 7.60
C GLU A 67 19.25 12.52 8.52
N ALA A 68 18.69 13.71 8.35
CA ALA A 68 19.04 14.88 9.16
C ALA A 68 18.72 14.68 10.65
N ASP A 69 17.61 14.00 10.94
CA ASP A 69 17.14 13.75 12.31
C ASP A 69 17.79 12.48 12.93
N GLY A 70 18.64 11.74 12.18
CA GLY A 70 19.26 10.49 12.63
C GLY A 70 18.28 9.32 12.82
N SER A 71 17.13 9.36 12.17
CA SER A 71 16.11 8.31 12.26
C SER A 71 16.59 6.99 11.65
N ALA A 72 16.15 5.87 12.21
CA ALA A 72 16.37 4.55 11.65
C ALA A 72 15.49 4.24 10.42
N VAL A 73 14.51 5.09 10.11
CA VAL A 73 13.59 4.90 8.98
C VAL A 73 14.35 5.04 7.66
N LYS A 74 14.21 4.04 6.82
CA LYS A 74 14.73 4.02 5.46
C LYS A 74 13.60 3.73 4.48
N PHE A 75 13.44 4.61 3.52
CA PHE A 75 12.47 4.44 2.45
C PHE A 75 13.09 3.64 1.30
N VAL A 76 12.27 2.79 0.71
CA VAL A 76 12.62 2.01 -0.48
C VAL A 76 11.55 2.25 -1.54
N LEU A 77 11.97 2.74 -2.71
CA LEU A 77 11.12 2.87 -3.89
C LEU A 77 11.45 1.73 -4.86
N MET A 78 10.56 0.74 -4.95
CA MET A 78 10.73 -0.43 -5.80
C MET A 78 9.83 -0.33 -7.03
N GLY A 79 10.39 -0.47 -8.21
CA GLY A 79 9.67 -0.42 -9.47
C GLY A 79 10.24 0.58 -10.45
N ASP A 80 9.40 1.04 -11.37
CA ASP A 80 9.78 1.98 -12.41
C ASP A 80 8.67 2.99 -12.68
N GLY A 81 8.93 3.97 -13.53
CA GLY A 81 7.95 4.98 -13.94
C GLY A 81 8.60 6.27 -14.41
N ASN A 82 7.80 7.12 -15.02
CA ASN A 82 8.27 8.35 -15.68
C ASN A 82 8.85 9.42 -14.73
N GLN A 83 8.70 9.24 -13.41
CA GLN A 83 9.28 10.13 -12.40
C GLN A 83 10.57 9.57 -11.78
N ARG A 84 10.94 8.31 -12.04
CA ARG A 84 12.05 7.64 -11.36
C ARG A 84 13.37 8.41 -11.46
N GLU A 85 13.75 8.83 -12.65
CA GLU A 85 14.99 9.58 -12.87
C GLU A 85 15.01 10.91 -12.11
N SER A 86 13.91 11.66 -12.17
CA SER A 86 13.75 12.92 -11.42
C SER A 86 13.82 12.69 -9.91
N LEU A 87 13.23 11.60 -9.40
CA LEU A 87 13.27 11.26 -7.98
C LEU A 87 14.68 10.90 -7.53
N VAL A 88 15.44 10.16 -8.33
CA VAL A 88 16.86 9.85 -8.07
C VAL A 88 17.68 11.13 -7.98
N GLN A 89 17.51 12.05 -8.93
CA GLN A 89 18.21 13.35 -8.91
C GLN A 89 17.83 14.17 -7.66
N LYS A 90 16.54 14.25 -7.32
CA LYS A 90 16.03 14.96 -6.15
C LYS A 90 16.51 14.35 -4.83
N ALA A 91 16.70 13.03 -4.79
CA ALA A 91 17.20 12.34 -3.60
C ALA A 91 18.58 12.81 -3.18
N GLY A 92 19.43 13.20 -4.16
CA GLY A 92 20.73 13.81 -3.86
C GLY A 92 21.71 12.89 -3.12
N GLY A 93 21.49 11.56 -3.17
CA GLY A 93 22.37 10.58 -2.54
C GLY A 93 22.10 10.35 -1.03
N THR A 94 20.95 10.79 -0.50
CA THR A 94 20.59 10.47 0.92
C THR A 94 20.68 8.98 1.20
N SER A 95 21.27 8.59 2.31
CA SER A 95 21.41 7.20 2.74
C SER A 95 20.07 6.56 3.16
N ARG A 96 19.06 7.40 3.43
CA ARG A 96 17.73 6.97 3.90
C ARG A 96 16.73 6.73 2.76
N LEU A 97 17.17 6.74 1.49
CA LEU A 97 16.37 6.36 0.33
C LEU A 97 17.15 5.43 -0.58
N SER A 98 16.54 4.34 -0.99
CA SER A 98 17.07 3.47 -2.03
C SER A 98 16.05 3.21 -3.13
N PHE A 99 16.54 3.00 -4.35
CA PHE A 99 15.75 2.65 -5.50
C PHE A 99 16.07 1.20 -5.89
N VAL A 100 15.03 0.40 -6.07
CA VAL A 100 15.14 -1.01 -6.46
C VAL A 100 14.34 -1.20 -7.73
N ASP A 101 14.90 -1.90 -8.70
CA ASP A 101 14.18 -2.24 -9.93
C ASP A 101 13.05 -3.23 -9.67
N SER A 102 12.13 -3.38 -10.63
CA SER A 102 11.06 -4.36 -10.54
C SER A 102 11.63 -5.76 -10.38
N LEU A 103 11.13 -6.50 -9.40
CA LEU A 103 11.57 -7.85 -9.09
C LEU A 103 10.64 -8.90 -9.71
N PRO A 104 11.13 -10.12 -9.99
CA PRO A 104 10.29 -11.28 -10.28
C PRO A 104 9.29 -11.52 -9.16
N GLN A 105 8.15 -12.17 -9.47
CA GLN A 105 7.01 -12.30 -8.53
C GLN A 105 7.39 -12.88 -7.17
N GLU A 106 8.23 -13.92 -7.12
CA GLU A 106 8.64 -14.54 -5.85
C GLU A 106 9.51 -13.60 -5.01
N ASP A 107 10.48 -12.93 -5.63
CA ASP A 107 11.33 -11.95 -4.97
C ASP A 107 10.56 -10.71 -4.54
N PHE A 108 9.58 -10.29 -5.33
CA PHE A 108 8.65 -9.21 -4.98
C PHE A 108 7.86 -9.53 -3.70
N GLN A 109 7.27 -10.74 -3.62
CA GLN A 109 6.56 -11.15 -2.42
C GLN A 109 7.48 -11.26 -1.20
N ALA A 110 8.69 -11.79 -1.38
CA ALA A 110 9.69 -11.86 -0.33
C ALA A 110 10.09 -10.46 0.16
N ALA A 111 10.26 -9.49 -0.75
CA ALA A 111 10.55 -8.10 -0.40
C ALA A 111 9.41 -7.43 0.38
N LEU A 112 8.15 -7.61 -0.04
CA LEU A 112 6.99 -7.12 0.72
C LEU A 112 6.97 -7.69 2.13
N HIS A 113 7.30 -8.99 2.29
CA HIS A 113 7.32 -9.65 3.59
C HIS A 113 8.52 -9.24 4.45
N ALA A 114 9.65 -8.86 3.85
CA ALA A 114 10.87 -8.45 4.55
C ALA A 114 10.86 -6.97 4.99
N ALA A 115 9.98 -6.14 4.43
CA ALA A 115 9.76 -4.77 4.86
C ALA A 115 9.06 -4.73 6.24
N ASP A 116 9.26 -3.65 6.99
CA ASP A 116 8.55 -3.43 8.25
C ASP A 116 7.18 -2.80 8.01
N VAL A 117 7.10 -1.90 7.04
CA VAL A 117 5.90 -1.14 6.68
C VAL A 117 5.80 -1.02 5.15
N LEU A 118 4.59 -1.12 4.61
CA LEU A 118 4.33 -0.87 3.21
C LEU A 118 3.68 0.51 3.02
N LEU A 119 4.04 1.21 1.94
CA LEU A 119 3.67 2.61 1.73
C LEU A 119 2.81 2.77 0.48
N VAL A 120 1.63 3.37 0.65
CA VAL A 120 0.88 4.03 -0.42
C VAL A 120 1.04 5.53 -0.24
N ASN A 121 1.60 6.22 -1.24
CA ASN A 121 1.71 7.67 -1.23
C ASN A 121 0.97 8.23 -2.45
N GLU A 122 0.17 9.25 -2.23
CA GLU A 122 -0.62 9.93 -3.26
C GLU A 122 -0.32 11.43 -3.23
N LEU A 123 -0.36 12.04 -4.41
CA LEU A 123 -0.23 13.50 -4.53
C LEU A 123 -1.45 14.18 -3.88
N PRO A 124 -1.28 15.24 -3.07
CA PRO A 124 -2.40 15.99 -2.51
C PRO A 124 -3.39 16.46 -3.59
N GLY A 125 -4.68 16.38 -3.31
CA GLY A 125 -5.76 16.81 -4.22
C GLY A 125 -6.15 15.79 -5.29
N VAL A 126 -5.53 14.60 -5.31
CA VAL A 126 -5.93 13.52 -6.24
C VAL A 126 -7.16 12.80 -5.69
N LYS A 127 -8.36 13.22 -6.15
CA LYS A 127 -9.64 12.68 -5.66
C LYS A 127 -10.15 11.45 -6.42
N ASP A 128 -9.77 11.29 -7.68
CA ASP A 128 -10.35 10.30 -8.60
C ASP A 128 -9.35 9.15 -8.89
N MET A 129 -8.80 8.56 -7.87
CA MET A 129 -8.04 7.31 -8.02
C MET A 129 -8.97 6.11 -7.82
N SER A 130 -8.87 5.13 -8.70
CA SER A 130 -9.38 3.79 -8.42
C SER A 130 -8.66 3.21 -7.21
N VAL A 131 -9.29 2.28 -6.49
CA VAL A 131 -8.63 1.53 -5.41
C VAL A 131 -7.23 1.12 -5.86
N PRO A 132 -6.16 1.50 -5.14
CA PRO A 132 -4.82 1.15 -5.54
C PRO A 132 -4.67 -0.37 -5.58
N SER A 133 -4.43 -0.92 -6.76
CA SER A 133 -4.22 -2.36 -6.95
C SER A 133 -3.11 -2.91 -6.05
N LYS A 134 -2.16 -2.07 -5.66
CA LYS A 134 -1.08 -2.43 -4.74
C LYS A 134 -1.56 -2.80 -3.33
N LEU A 135 -2.70 -2.27 -2.84
CA LEU A 135 -3.25 -2.65 -1.54
C LEU A 135 -3.59 -4.15 -1.48
N THR A 136 -4.09 -4.74 -2.58
CA THR A 136 -4.36 -6.18 -2.61
C THR A 136 -3.10 -7.01 -2.40
N SER A 137 -1.97 -6.57 -2.97
CA SER A 137 -0.66 -7.21 -2.79
C SER A 137 -0.10 -6.96 -1.39
N TYR A 138 -0.27 -5.74 -0.87
CA TYR A 138 0.21 -5.35 0.45
C TYR A 138 -0.49 -6.15 1.55
N PHE A 139 -1.79 -6.24 1.52
CA PHE A 139 -2.56 -7.02 2.48
C PHE A 139 -2.19 -8.52 2.46
N THR A 140 -1.77 -9.04 1.29
CA THR A 140 -1.30 -10.42 1.18
C THR A 140 -0.02 -10.69 1.98
N SER A 141 0.81 -9.67 2.20
CA SER A 141 2.07 -9.80 2.95
C SER A 141 1.89 -9.89 4.46
N GLY A 142 0.75 -9.47 5.00
CA GLY A 142 0.53 -9.35 6.44
C GLY A 142 1.38 -8.27 7.11
N ARG A 143 1.82 -7.26 6.37
CA ARG A 143 2.55 -6.10 6.90
C ARG A 143 1.62 -4.90 7.05
N PRO A 144 1.84 -4.04 8.05
CA PRO A 144 1.06 -2.82 8.21
C PRO A 144 1.30 -1.86 7.03
N VAL A 145 0.29 -1.08 6.70
CA VAL A 145 0.35 -0.09 5.61
C VAL A 145 0.32 1.32 6.18
N ILE A 146 1.19 2.20 5.70
CA ILE A 146 1.02 3.65 5.83
C ILE A 146 0.44 4.17 4.52
N ALA A 147 -0.66 4.91 4.60
CA ALA A 147 -1.27 5.58 3.47
C ALA A 147 -1.17 7.11 3.65
N ALA A 148 -0.24 7.72 2.92
CA ALA A 148 -0.14 9.17 2.81
C ALA A 148 -1.10 9.64 1.72
N THR A 149 -2.29 10.06 2.13
CA THR A 149 -3.40 10.35 1.22
C THR A 149 -4.38 11.35 1.86
N ASP A 150 -5.15 12.03 1.03
CA ASP A 150 -6.18 12.95 1.50
C ASP A 150 -7.28 12.21 2.27
N PRO A 151 -7.87 12.84 3.31
CA PRO A 151 -9.04 12.30 3.99
C PRO A 151 -10.21 12.19 2.98
N GLY A 152 -10.92 11.07 3.00
CA GLY A 152 -12.02 10.81 2.06
C GLY A 152 -11.59 10.31 0.68
N SER A 153 -10.30 10.07 0.43
CA SER A 153 -9.85 9.35 -0.75
C SER A 153 -10.28 7.88 -0.71
N VAL A 154 -10.33 7.23 -1.87
CA VAL A 154 -10.62 5.79 -1.96
C VAL A 154 -9.61 4.98 -1.17
N THR A 155 -8.33 5.37 -1.19
CA THR A 155 -7.26 4.74 -0.41
C THR A 155 -7.50 4.88 1.10
N ALA A 156 -7.89 6.07 1.57
CA ALA A 156 -8.20 6.30 2.98
C ALA A 156 -9.34 5.39 3.46
N HIS A 157 -10.43 5.33 2.70
CA HIS A 157 -11.57 4.45 3.02
C HIS A 157 -11.18 2.96 3.02
N GLU A 158 -10.31 2.53 2.13
CA GLU A 158 -9.87 1.13 2.09
C GLU A 158 -8.99 0.77 3.29
N ILE A 159 -8.12 1.68 3.74
CA ILE A 159 -7.33 1.49 4.96
C ILE A 159 -8.22 1.47 6.21
N GLU A 160 -9.20 2.37 6.28
CA GLU A 160 -10.17 2.39 7.38
C GLU A 160 -11.02 1.10 7.42
N ALA A 161 -11.58 0.71 6.27
CA ALA A 161 -12.41 -0.49 6.18
C ALA A 161 -11.66 -1.79 6.49
N SER A 162 -10.38 -1.86 6.14
CA SER A 162 -9.54 -3.03 6.39
C SER A 162 -8.92 -3.04 7.80
N GLY A 163 -8.80 -1.89 8.45
CA GLY A 163 -8.02 -1.75 9.69
C GLY A 163 -6.56 -2.15 9.53
N ALA A 164 -6.02 -2.08 8.30
CA ALA A 164 -4.71 -2.64 7.96
C ALA A 164 -3.54 -1.66 8.08
N GLY A 165 -3.80 -0.44 8.58
CA GLY A 165 -2.73 0.54 8.61
C GLY A 165 -3.10 1.89 9.18
N LEU A 166 -2.20 2.83 9.00
CA LEU A 166 -2.32 4.21 9.45
C LEU A 166 -2.46 5.14 8.24
N ARG A 167 -3.42 6.07 8.30
CA ARG A 167 -3.48 7.18 7.36
C ARG A 167 -2.70 8.37 7.90
N VAL A 168 -1.92 8.99 7.05
CA VAL A 168 -1.29 10.30 7.28
C VAL A 168 -1.69 11.27 6.17
N ASP A 169 -1.52 12.56 6.40
CA ASP A 169 -1.87 13.55 5.38
C ASP A 169 -0.92 13.47 4.17
N ALA A 170 -1.50 13.61 2.98
CA ALA A 170 -0.73 13.68 1.75
C ALA A 170 0.19 14.91 1.78
N GLY A 171 1.45 14.74 1.36
CA GLY A 171 2.42 15.83 1.32
C GLY A 171 3.01 16.24 2.68
N ASP A 172 2.80 15.46 3.76
CA ASP A 172 3.49 15.63 5.03
C ASP A 172 4.63 14.60 5.19
N PRO A 173 5.88 14.96 4.84
CA PRO A 173 7.00 14.02 4.93
C PRO A 173 7.34 13.66 6.38
N ARG A 174 7.12 14.55 7.35
CA ARG A 174 7.39 14.27 8.75
C ARG A 174 6.34 13.33 9.36
N ALA A 175 5.09 13.38 8.89
CA ALA A 175 4.07 12.43 9.31
C ALA A 175 4.40 11.00 8.86
N LEU A 176 5.00 10.82 7.68
CA LEU A 176 5.50 9.51 7.23
C LEU A 176 6.53 8.92 8.20
N ILE A 177 7.52 9.73 8.62
CA ILE A 177 8.56 9.30 9.55
C ILE A 177 7.94 8.92 10.89
N ARG A 178 7.13 9.82 11.48
CA ARG A 178 6.47 9.56 12.78
C ARG A 178 5.62 8.30 12.77
N ALA A 179 4.87 8.06 11.70
CA ALA A 179 4.04 6.86 11.57
C ALA A 179 4.90 5.58 11.51
N ALA A 180 6.00 5.61 10.74
CA ALA A 180 6.91 4.48 10.64
C ALA A 180 7.62 4.19 11.99
N GLU A 181 8.10 5.21 12.67
CA GLU A 181 8.71 5.10 14.00
C GLU A 181 7.71 4.58 15.04
N SER A 182 6.46 5.06 15.00
CA SER A 182 5.40 4.57 15.90
C SER A 182 5.12 3.08 15.72
N LEU A 183 5.09 2.60 14.48
CA LEU A 183 4.90 1.18 14.18
C LEU A 183 6.12 0.35 14.60
N ALA A 184 7.33 0.85 14.40
CA ALA A 184 8.55 0.19 14.82
C ALA A 184 8.66 0.09 16.35
N ALA A 185 8.23 1.13 17.07
CA ALA A 185 8.19 1.17 18.54
C ALA A 185 7.07 0.31 19.12
N ASN A 186 6.06 -0.07 18.35
CA ASN A 186 4.95 -0.91 18.79
C ASN A 186 4.74 -2.13 17.87
N PRO A 187 5.55 -3.19 18.04
CA PRO A 187 5.45 -4.40 17.21
C PRO A 187 4.13 -5.15 17.35
N GLU A 188 3.41 -4.97 18.45
CA GLU A 188 2.08 -5.59 18.64
C GLU A 188 1.07 -4.93 17.73
N LEU A 189 1.00 -3.60 17.72
CA LEU A 189 0.16 -2.85 16.79
C LEU A 189 0.51 -3.17 15.34
N ALA A 190 1.79 -3.20 14.99
CA ALA A 190 2.22 -3.51 13.63
C ALA A 190 1.74 -4.92 13.19
N ARG A 191 1.81 -5.92 14.07
CA ARG A 191 1.30 -7.27 13.80
C ARG A 191 -0.22 -7.30 13.69
N GLU A 192 -0.94 -6.58 14.55
CA GLU A 192 -2.39 -6.47 14.50
C GLU A 192 -2.86 -5.88 13.16
N LEU A 193 -2.33 -4.72 12.76
CA LEU A 193 -2.67 -4.08 11.49
C LEU A 193 -2.36 -4.97 10.29
N GLY A 194 -1.22 -5.66 10.30
CA GLY A 194 -0.85 -6.62 9.27
C GLY A 194 -1.83 -7.81 9.20
N ALA A 195 -2.24 -8.35 10.35
CA ALA A 195 -3.21 -9.43 10.44
C ALA A 195 -4.60 -9.01 9.92
N ASN A 196 -5.05 -7.79 10.28
CA ASN A 196 -6.30 -7.22 9.79
C ASN A 196 -6.31 -7.12 8.25
N GLY A 197 -5.20 -6.66 7.64
CA GLY A 197 -5.03 -6.61 6.19
C GLY A 197 -5.16 -7.99 5.55
N LEU A 198 -4.51 -8.99 6.11
CA LEU A 198 -4.57 -10.35 5.62
C LEU A 198 -5.98 -10.96 5.76
N GLN A 199 -6.66 -10.70 6.87
CA GLN A 199 -8.05 -11.09 7.07
C GLN A 199 -8.96 -10.44 6.04
N PHE A 200 -8.89 -9.12 5.89
CA PHE A 200 -9.68 -8.37 4.90
C PHE A 200 -9.44 -8.89 3.47
N ARG A 201 -8.18 -9.17 3.12
CA ARG A 201 -7.84 -9.79 1.83
C ARG A 201 -8.54 -11.13 1.64
N ASN A 202 -8.58 -11.99 2.66
CA ASN A 202 -9.18 -13.32 2.56
C ASN A 202 -10.71 -13.25 2.48
N GLU A 203 -11.33 -12.37 3.23
CA GLU A 203 -12.78 -12.26 3.34
C GLU A 203 -13.40 -11.39 2.25
N THR A 204 -12.70 -10.33 1.82
CA THR A 204 -13.27 -9.30 0.93
C THR A 204 -12.63 -9.27 -0.46
N LEU A 205 -11.31 -9.51 -0.54
CA LEU A 205 -10.54 -9.39 -1.78
C LEU A 205 -10.11 -10.73 -2.37
N SER A 206 -10.74 -11.82 -1.95
CA SER A 206 -10.53 -13.15 -2.54
C SER A 206 -11.39 -13.36 -3.78
N LYS A 207 -10.93 -14.24 -4.68
CA LYS A 207 -11.72 -14.64 -5.85
C LYS A 207 -13.09 -15.22 -5.44
N THR A 208 -13.11 -16.03 -4.38
CA THR A 208 -14.33 -16.64 -3.86
C THR A 208 -15.35 -15.59 -3.39
N ALA A 209 -14.88 -14.58 -2.63
CA ALA A 209 -15.73 -13.48 -2.19
C ALA A 209 -16.27 -12.66 -3.38
N ALA A 210 -15.43 -12.36 -4.37
CA ALA A 210 -15.86 -11.64 -5.55
C ALA A 210 -16.94 -12.41 -6.34
N ILE A 211 -16.75 -13.72 -6.57
CA ILE A 211 -17.74 -14.57 -7.25
C ILE A 211 -19.06 -14.59 -6.46
N ALA A 212 -19.01 -14.78 -5.16
CA ALA A 212 -20.21 -14.77 -4.32
C ALA A 212 -21.00 -13.45 -4.42
N HIS A 213 -20.30 -12.31 -4.48
CA HIS A 213 -20.94 -11.01 -4.68
C HIS A 213 -21.58 -10.86 -6.08
N TYR A 214 -20.97 -11.43 -7.13
CA TYR A 214 -21.57 -11.46 -8.47
C TYR A 214 -22.81 -12.34 -8.50
N ASP A 215 -22.74 -13.54 -7.92
CA ASP A 215 -23.88 -14.47 -7.85
C ASP A 215 -25.07 -13.83 -7.13
N ASP A 216 -24.85 -13.25 -5.95
CA ASP A 216 -25.87 -12.53 -5.18
C ASP A 216 -26.50 -11.37 -5.99
N PHE A 217 -25.67 -10.59 -6.68
CA PHE A 217 -26.17 -9.50 -7.51
C PHE A 217 -27.03 -9.98 -8.68
N ILE A 218 -26.60 -11.04 -9.37
CA ILE A 218 -27.35 -11.64 -10.50
C ILE A 218 -28.68 -12.22 -10.01
N LEU A 219 -28.69 -12.93 -8.88
CA LEU A 219 -29.92 -13.49 -8.30
C LEU A 219 -30.90 -12.38 -7.91
N THR A 220 -30.42 -11.31 -7.27
CA THR A 220 -31.26 -10.13 -6.93
C THR A 220 -31.89 -9.50 -8.17
N LEU A 221 -31.14 -9.39 -9.28
CA LEU A 221 -31.67 -8.87 -10.53
C LEU A 221 -32.70 -9.80 -11.17
N ALA A 222 -32.50 -11.12 -11.09
CA ALA A 222 -33.44 -12.09 -11.63
C ALA A 222 -34.79 -12.04 -10.88
N GLU A 223 -34.76 -11.96 -9.56
CA GLU A 223 -35.95 -11.85 -8.72
C GLU A 223 -36.72 -10.54 -8.92
N SER A 224 -36.00 -9.43 -9.17
CA SER A 224 -36.62 -8.12 -9.42
C SER A 224 -37.35 -8.05 -10.78
N ARG A 225 -36.96 -8.87 -11.76
CA ARG A 225 -37.61 -8.96 -13.09
C ARG A 225 -38.77 -9.94 -13.15
N GLY A 226 -38.93 -10.79 -12.15
CA GLY A 226 -40.02 -11.77 -12.05
C GLY A 226 -41.30 -11.22 -11.37
N ARG A 227 -41.26 -9.97 -10.93
CA ARG A 227 -42.40 -9.24 -10.38
C ARG A 227 -42.87 -8.16 -11.36
#